data_e1961f39a5efcd088f0368ae83151c8a
#
_entry.id   e1961f39a5efcd088f0368ae83151c8a
#
_cell.length_a   1.000
_cell.length_b   1.000
_cell.length_c   1.000
_cell.angle_alpha   90.00
_cell.angle_beta   90.00
_cell.angle_gamma   90.00
#
_symmetry.space_group_name_H-M   'P 1'
#
loop_
_entity.id
_entity.type
_entity.pdbx_description
1 polymer ?
#
loop_
_entity_poly.entity_id
_entity_poly.type
_entity_poly.pdbx_seq_one_letter_code
_entity_poly.pdbx_strand_id
1 'polypeptide(L)'
;QELREICERKGKPTPIIAKIETPGAVERLDSIVRASDGAMVARGDLGVELPPETVPVIQKQIIGTCRIHRKPVIVATEMLASMVDSPRPTRAEASDVAHAVFGGADAVMLSAESASGKFPLQSCRMMDRIIRQAEGSRFFAPNPSEPDHTTADSIAHAACAIAREVGAKLIVTLTETGLTTRLVSKARATAPILAFSSDERTLRRLALYWGVTPRALVGKTSNLEDQVRDTSQLLMDNGLVKSGERYVMVYGARVGVRGATNAVRVEQLP
;
A
#
# COMPACT_ATOMS: atom_id res chain seq x y z
N GLN A 1 4.85 7.30 21.50
CA GLN A 1 4.44 6.37 22.58
C GLN A 1 3.26 6.97 23.36
N GLU A 2 3.38 8.16 23.89
CA GLU A 2 2.33 8.87 24.66
C GLU A 2 0.98 8.95 23.92
N LEU A 3 0.97 9.31 22.63
CA LEU A 3 -0.25 9.34 21.83
C LEU A 3 -0.92 7.96 21.76
N ARG A 4 -0.15 6.89 21.64
CA ARG A 4 -0.67 5.52 21.62
C ARG A 4 -1.31 5.16 22.96
N GLU A 5 -0.66 5.48 24.05
CA GLU A 5 -1.20 5.28 25.40
C GLU A 5 -2.50 6.08 25.63
N ILE A 6 -2.59 7.30 25.09
CA ILE A 6 -3.82 8.09 25.13
C ILE A 6 -4.95 7.40 24.37
N CYS A 7 -4.67 6.90 23.14
CA CYS A 7 -5.65 6.17 22.34
C CYS A 7 -6.14 4.89 23.04
N GLU A 8 -5.23 4.15 23.65
CA GLU A 8 -5.54 2.92 24.41
C GLU A 8 -6.40 3.24 25.64
N ARG A 9 -6.02 4.24 26.45
CA ARG A 9 -6.81 4.69 27.62
C ARG A 9 -8.23 5.14 27.24
N LYS A 10 -8.41 5.69 26.03
CA LYS A 10 -9.71 6.07 25.48
C LYS A 10 -10.50 4.90 24.88
N GLY A 11 -9.98 3.67 24.93
CA GLY A 11 -10.62 2.50 24.34
C GLY A 11 -10.73 2.57 22.81
N LYS A 12 -9.94 3.42 22.14
CA LYS A 12 -9.95 3.63 20.70
C LYS A 12 -8.53 3.42 20.13
N PRO A 13 -8.02 2.19 20.06
CA PRO A 13 -6.71 1.94 19.46
C PRO A 13 -6.74 2.33 17.99
N THR A 14 -6.12 3.47 17.67
CA THR A 14 -6.08 4.07 16.34
C THR A 14 -4.66 3.96 15.79
N PRO A 15 -4.48 3.52 14.52
CA PRO A 15 -3.18 3.54 13.86
C PRO A 15 -2.63 4.97 13.75
N ILE A 16 -1.32 5.11 13.94
CA ILE A 16 -0.62 6.40 13.98
C ILE A 16 0.32 6.48 12.77
N ILE A 17 0.11 7.48 11.92
CA ILE A 17 1.04 7.85 10.85
C ILE A 17 1.91 9.01 11.35
N ALA A 18 3.21 8.78 11.47
CA ALA A 18 4.15 9.81 11.89
C ALA A 18 4.48 10.74 10.73
N LYS A 19 4.27 12.04 10.88
CA LYS A 19 4.75 13.06 9.94
C LYS A 19 6.24 13.31 10.21
N ILE A 20 7.07 13.12 9.18
CA ILE A 20 8.50 13.43 9.24
C ILE A 20 8.68 14.79 8.59
N GLU A 21 8.94 15.80 9.40
CA GLU A 21 8.91 17.22 9.00
C GLU A 21 10.00 18.07 9.63
N THR A 22 10.83 17.52 10.49
CA THR A 22 11.91 18.26 11.18
C THR A 22 13.25 17.53 11.10
N PRO A 23 14.41 18.24 11.21
CA PRO A 23 15.73 17.62 11.25
C PRO A 23 15.85 16.55 12.33
N GLY A 24 15.36 16.82 13.54
CA GLY A 24 15.40 15.86 14.64
C GLY A 24 14.54 14.61 14.42
N ALA A 25 13.50 14.68 13.57
CA ALA A 25 12.75 13.50 13.15
C ALA A 25 13.54 12.66 12.13
N VAL A 26 14.28 13.31 11.24
CA VAL A 26 15.15 12.63 10.26
C VAL A 26 16.29 11.90 10.97
N GLU A 27 16.94 12.52 11.95
CA GLU A 27 17.99 11.90 12.76
C GLU A 27 17.52 10.65 13.51
N ARG A 28 16.27 10.66 13.97
CA ARG A 28 15.66 9.56 14.74
C ARG A 28 14.67 8.72 13.91
N LEU A 29 14.80 8.74 12.60
CA LEU A 29 13.85 8.17 11.65
C LEU A 29 13.51 6.69 11.94
N ASP A 30 14.53 5.85 12.17
CA ASP A 30 14.33 4.42 12.42
C ASP A 30 13.45 4.18 13.67
N SER A 31 13.75 4.86 14.76
CA SER A 31 13.00 4.72 16.01
C SER A 31 11.57 5.22 15.89
N ILE A 32 11.35 6.33 15.16
CA ILE A 32 10.01 6.88 14.91
C ILE A 32 9.20 5.93 14.03
N VAL A 33 9.78 5.42 12.96
CA VAL A 33 9.11 4.47 12.07
C VAL A 33 8.77 3.19 12.81
N ARG A 34 9.65 2.66 13.66
CA ARG A 34 9.36 1.48 14.51
C ARG A 34 8.15 1.72 15.43
N ALA A 35 8.07 2.87 16.06
CA ALA A 35 7.02 3.21 17.02
C ALA A 35 5.67 3.54 16.38
N SER A 36 5.62 3.91 15.09
CA SER A 36 4.41 4.29 14.36
C SER A 36 3.84 3.14 13.52
N ASP A 37 2.64 3.32 12.97
CA ASP A 37 2.00 2.36 12.06
C ASP A 37 2.26 2.67 10.59
N GLY A 38 2.86 3.82 10.30
CA GLY A 38 3.31 4.29 9.01
C GLY A 38 3.99 5.65 9.13
N ALA A 39 4.49 6.18 8.03
CA ALA A 39 5.07 7.52 8.01
C ALA A 39 4.56 8.34 6.82
N MET A 40 4.65 9.66 6.98
CA MET A 40 4.38 10.62 5.92
C MET A 40 5.60 11.51 5.73
N VAL A 41 6.04 11.65 4.49
CA VAL A 41 7.04 12.62 4.07
C VAL A 41 6.33 13.95 3.87
N ALA A 42 6.46 14.87 4.84
CA ALA A 42 5.86 16.20 4.79
C ALA A 42 6.86 17.18 4.15
N ARG A 43 6.93 17.18 2.81
CA ARG A 43 7.99 17.88 2.05
C ARG A 43 7.96 19.39 2.20
N GLY A 44 6.78 19.99 2.29
CA GLY A 44 6.62 21.42 2.51
C GLY A 44 7.27 21.86 3.83
N ASP A 45 6.95 21.16 4.92
CA ASP A 45 7.50 21.45 6.25
C ASP A 45 9.02 21.15 6.29
N LEU A 46 9.46 20.04 5.68
CA LEU A 46 10.89 19.70 5.57
C LEU A 46 11.68 20.77 4.79
N GLY A 47 11.10 21.34 3.72
CA GLY A 47 11.76 22.38 2.91
C GLY A 47 11.82 23.75 3.59
N VAL A 48 11.03 23.97 4.66
CA VAL A 48 11.16 25.16 5.53
C VAL A 48 12.29 24.98 6.54
N GLU A 49 12.41 23.77 7.09
CA GLU A 49 13.37 23.44 8.16
C GLU A 49 14.77 23.07 7.64
N LEU A 50 14.88 22.62 6.40
CA LEU A 50 16.10 22.09 5.80
C LEU A 50 16.34 22.70 4.40
N PRO A 51 17.59 22.72 3.91
CA PRO A 51 17.87 23.14 2.53
C PRO A 51 17.06 22.33 1.51
N PRO A 52 16.35 22.98 0.59
CA PRO A 52 15.42 22.31 -0.35
C PRO A 52 16.07 21.17 -1.15
N GLU A 53 17.34 21.29 -1.50
CA GLU A 53 18.11 20.29 -2.23
C GLU A 53 18.29 18.98 -1.44
N THR A 54 18.10 18.99 -0.14
CA THR A 54 18.21 17.79 0.72
C THR A 54 16.92 16.99 0.77
N VAL A 55 15.78 17.63 0.53
CA VAL A 55 14.45 17.02 0.67
C VAL A 55 14.27 15.76 -0.20
N PRO A 56 14.71 15.71 -1.48
CA PRO A 56 14.59 14.48 -2.28
C PRO A 56 15.40 13.30 -1.73
N VAL A 57 16.55 13.57 -1.12
CA VAL A 57 17.39 12.54 -0.49
C VAL A 57 16.70 12.00 0.77
N ILE A 58 16.20 12.90 1.61
CA ILE A 58 15.46 12.55 2.84
C ILE A 58 14.18 11.78 2.49
N GLN A 59 13.45 12.16 1.47
CA GLN A 59 12.30 11.40 0.97
C GLN A 59 12.68 9.95 0.67
N LYS A 60 13.79 9.73 -0.04
CA LYS A 60 14.30 8.38 -0.33
C LYS A 60 14.66 7.60 0.95
N GLN A 61 15.30 8.26 1.92
CA GLN A 61 15.62 7.65 3.22
C GLN A 61 14.37 7.22 3.96
N ILE A 62 13.34 8.07 4.05
CA ILE A 62 12.07 7.77 4.72
C ILE A 62 11.38 6.59 4.05
N ILE A 63 11.27 6.60 2.71
CA ILE A 63 10.67 5.50 1.94
C ILE A 63 11.43 4.19 2.19
N GLY A 64 12.77 4.24 2.15
CA GLY A 64 13.63 3.08 2.41
C GLY A 64 13.46 2.51 3.81
N THR A 65 13.42 3.36 4.84
CA THR A 65 13.21 2.94 6.23
C THR A 65 11.82 2.32 6.42
N CYS A 66 10.78 2.94 5.85
CA CYS A 66 9.42 2.37 5.89
C CYS A 66 9.34 1.01 5.19
N ARG A 67 10.08 0.81 4.09
CA ARG A 67 10.18 -0.48 3.40
C ARG A 67 10.80 -1.54 4.28
N ILE A 68 11.93 -1.24 4.93
CA ILE A 68 12.61 -2.16 5.87
C ILE A 68 11.66 -2.61 6.98
N HIS A 69 10.90 -1.67 7.56
CA HIS A 69 9.93 -1.96 8.61
C HIS A 69 8.56 -2.42 8.10
N ARG A 70 8.37 -2.62 6.80
CA ARG A 70 7.12 -3.05 6.16
C ARG A 70 5.92 -2.17 6.52
N LYS A 71 6.17 -0.86 6.70
CA LYS A 71 5.15 0.13 7.04
C LYS A 71 4.75 0.96 5.82
N PRO A 72 3.50 1.41 5.72
CA PRO A 72 3.10 2.28 4.61
C PRO A 72 3.78 3.63 4.72
N VAL A 73 4.12 4.21 3.58
CA VAL A 73 4.66 5.56 3.47
C VAL A 73 3.85 6.38 2.48
N ILE A 74 3.48 7.58 2.93
CA ILE A 74 2.75 8.57 2.13
C ILE A 74 3.72 9.68 1.76
N VAL A 75 3.81 10.03 0.48
CA VAL A 75 4.50 11.25 0.04
C VAL A 75 3.47 12.35 -0.12
N ALA A 76 3.70 13.46 0.58
CA ALA A 76 2.71 14.52 0.74
C ALA A 76 3.30 15.89 0.43
N THR A 77 2.40 16.85 0.18
CA THR A 77 2.61 18.27 -0.07
C THR A 77 3.29 18.59 -1.40
N GLU A 78 2.84 19.65 -2.04
CA GLU A 78 3.39 20.19 -3.29
C GLU A 78 3.50 19.16 -4.44
N MET A 79 2.54 18.20 -4.49
CA MET A 79 2.56 17.17 -5.53
C MET A 79 2.10 17.73 -6.90
N LEU A 80 0.98 18.46 -6.90
CA LEU A 80 0.40 19.12 -8.07
C LEU A 80 -0.03 20.56 -7.71
N ALA A 81 0.79 21.28 -6.95
CA ALA A 81 0.44 22.56 -6.32
C ALA A 81 -0.12 23.59 -7.30
N SER A 82 0.38 23.65 -8.54
CA SER A 82 -0.15 24.55 -9.58
C SER A 82 -1.62 24.26 -9.92
N MET A 83 -2.10 23.04 -9.66
CA MET A 83 -3.49 22.65 -9.92
C MET A 83 -4.49 23.20 -8.89
N VAL A 84 -4.04 23.92 -7.89
CA VAL A 84 -4.94 24.77 -7.07
C VAL A 84 -5.66 25.78 -7.95
N ASP A 85 -4.95 26.41 -8.89
CA ASP A 85 -5.45 27.47 -9.76
C ASP A 85 -5.44 27.13 -11.26
N SER A 86 -4.80 26.02 -11.66
CA SER A 86 -4.65 25.59 -13.05
C SER A 86 -5.31 24.23 -13.30
N PRO A 87 -5.97 23.99 -14.45
CA PRO A 87 -6.53 22.69 -14.79
C PRO A 87 -5.48 21.65 -15.18
N ARG A 88 -4.20 22.02 -15.27
CA ARG A 88 -3.07 21.16 -15.66
C ARG A 88 -1.87 21.44 -14.78
N PRO A 89 -1.10 20.40 -14.40
CA PRO A 89 0.14 20.56 -13.65
C PRO A 89 1.28 21.03 -14.56
N THR A 90 2.35 21.47 -13.94
CA THR A 90 3.65 21.65 -14.61
C THR A 90 4.28 20.29 -14.92
N ARG A 91 5.28 20.29 -15.81
CA ARG A 91 6.08 19.08 -16.10
C ARG A 91 6.90 18.64 -14.89
N ALA A 92 7.39 19.58 -14.09
CA ALA A 92 8.14 19.29 -12.86
C ALA A 92 7.29 18.53 -11.86
N GLU A 93 6.05 18.97 -11.63
CA GLU A 93 5.10 18.30 -10.72
C GLU A 93 4.74 16.89 -11.20
N ALA A 94 4.47 16.72 -12.51
CA ALA A 94 4.21 15.40 -13.07
C ALA A 94 5.42 14.45 -12.91
N SER A 95 6.64 14.98 -13.07
CA SER A 95 7.88 14.23 -12.84
C SER A 95 8.05 13.88 -11.37
N ASP A 96 7.70 14.77 -10.47
CA ASP A 96 7.82 14.57 -9.03
C ASP A 96 6.87 13.47 -8.51
N VAL A 97 5.60 13.49 -8.94
CA VAL A 97 4.67 12.39 -8.66
C VAL A 97 5.23 11.05 -9.15
N ALA A 98 5.73 10.99 -10.39
CA ALA A 98 6.32 9.79 -10.96
C ALA A 98 7.54 9.31 -10.14
N HIS A 99 8.39 10.22 -9.68
CA HIS A 99 9.54 9.90 -8.82
C HIS A 99 9.13 9.33 -7.46
N ALA A 100 8.05 9.82 -6.85
CA ALA A 100 7.51 9.24 -5.61
C ALA A 100 7.06 7.78 -5.84
N VAL A 101 6.41 7.50 -6.98
CA VAL A 101 5.99 6.15 -7.38
C VAL A 101 7.20 5.25 -7.63
N PHE A 102 8.18 5.68 -8.43
CA PHE A 102 9.42 4.95 -8.68
C PHE A 102 10.24 4.71 -7.40
N GLY A 103 10.19 5.67 -6.47
CA GLY A 103 10.83 5.56 -5.16
C GLY A 103 10.21 4.48 -4.26
N GLY A 104 9.00 4.03 -4.55
CA GLY A 104 8.29 2.99 -3.81
C GLY A 104 7.38 3.53 -2.72
N ALA A 105 6.84 4.74 -2.85
CA ALA A 105 5.75 5.21 -2.01
C ALA A 105 4.55 4.26 -2.07
N ASP A 106 3.81 4.12 -0.98
CA ASP A 106 2.57 3.34 -0.96
C ASP A 106 1.37 4.20 -1.38
N ALA A 107 1.43 5.48 -1.06
CA ALA A 107 0.43 6.46 -1.45
C ALA A 107 1.08 7.83 -1.69
N VAL A 108 0.42 8.65 -2.49
CA VAL A 108 0.71 10.07 -2.67
C VAL A 108 -0.51 10.88 -2.27
N MET A 109 -0.31 12.08 -1.72
CA MET A 109 -1.39 12.87 -1.14
C MET A 109 -1.50 14.23 -1.83
N LEU A 110 -2.72 14.60 -2.22
CA LEU A 110 -3.08 15.97 -2.57
C LEU A 110 -3.48 16.73 -1.30
N SER A 111 -3.18 18.00 -1.25
CA SER A 111 -3.50 18.92 -0.16
C SER A 111 -4.52 19.99 -0.63
N ALA A 112 -4.09 21.21 -0.80
CA ALA A 112 -4.95 22.32 -1.26
C ALA A 112 -5.57 22.05 -2.63
N GLU A 113 -4.90 21.29 -3.50
CA GLU A 113 -5.35 20.94 -4.84
C GLU A 113 -6.74 20.30 -4.85
N SER A 114 -7.03 19.46 -3.84
CA SER A 114 -8.33 18.79 -3.68
C SER A 114 -9.19 19.36 -2.54
N ALA A 115 -8.59 20.07 -1.57
CA ALA A 115 -9.31 20.58 -0.40
C ALA A 115 -9.94 21.98 -0.66
N SER A 116 -9.24 22.86 -1.37
CA SER A 116 -9.66 24.26 -1.59
C SER A 116 -9.38 24.78 -2.99
N GLY A 117 -8.72 23.99 -3.85
CA GLY A 117 -8.39 24.36 -5.23
C GLY A 117 -9.62 24.46 -6.14
N LYS A 118 -9.44 25.13 -7.27
CA LYS A 118 -10.49 25.31 -8.29
C LYS A 118 -10.75 24.03 -9.12
N PHE A 119 -9.82 23.07 -9.11
CA PHE A 119 -9.85 21.88 -9.97
C PHE A 119 -9.68 20.55 -9.20
N PRO A 120 -10.44 20.29 -8.10
CA PRO A 120 -10.20 19.14 -7.23
C PRO A 120 -10.31 17.78 -7.95
N LEU A 121 -11.36 17.61 -8.77
CA LEU A 121 -11.57 16.36 -9.52
C LEU A 121 -10.50 16.13 -10.59
N GLN A 122 -10.09 17.22 -11.29
CA GLN A 122 -9.04 17.17 -12.30
C GLN A 122 -7.69 16.81 -11.66
N SER A 123 -7.39 17.35 -10.47
CA SER A 123 -6.18 17.03 -9.70
C SER A 123 -6.12 15.56 -9.33
N CYS A 124 -7.20 14.99 -8.79
CA CYS A 124 -7.27 13.57 -8.50
C CYS A 124 -7.09 12.68 -9.75
N ARG A 125 -7.78 13.04 -10.86
CA ARG A 125 -7.66 12.31 -12.11
C ARG A 125 -6.27 12.45 -12.75
N MET A 126 -5.61 13.59 -12.60
CA MET A 126 -4.25 13.79 -13.08
C MET A 126 -3.26 12.95 -12.27
N MET A 127 -3.38 12.96 -10.94
CA MET A 127 -2.58 12.12 -10.05
C MET A 127 -2.69 10.63 -10.45
N ASP A 128 -3.91 10.12 -10.61
CA ASP A 128 -4.15 8.73 -11.03
C ASP A 128 -3.50 8.41 -12.39
N ARG A 129 -3.62 9.30 -13.38
CA ARG A 129 -3.01 9.10 -14.70
C ARG A 129 -1.48 9.06 -14.65
N ILE A 130 -0.87 9.92 -13.84
CA ILE A 130 0.60 9.95 -13.71
C ILE A 130 1.06 8.65 -13.03
N ILE A 131 0.39 8.22 -11.95
CA ILE A 131 0.69 6.97 -11.24
C ILE A 131 0.61 5.79 -12.20
N ARG A 132 -0.52 5.63 -12.92
CA ARG A 132 -0.70 4.52 -13.88
C ARG A 132 0.33 4.54 -15.01
N GLN A 133 0.69 5.72 -15.50
CA GLN A 133 1.73 5.84 -16.53
C GLN A 133 3.11 5.45 -16.00
N ALA A 134 3.43 5.84 -14.76
CA ALA A 134 4.68 5.47 -14.10
C ALA A 134 4.75 3.96 -13.85
N GLU A 135 3.71 3.38 -13.25
CA GLU A 135 3.63 1.95 -12.93
C GLU A 135 3.60 1.06 -14.18
N GLY A 136 2.95 1.49 -15.26
CA GLY A 136 2.89 0.77 -16.54
C GLY A 136 4.15 0.91 -17.38
N SER A 137 5.13 1.71 -16.97
CA SER A 137 6.36 1.93 -17.75
C SER A 137 7.39 0.81 -17.52
N ARG A 138 8.23 0.56 -18.52
CA ARG A 138 9.38 -0.36 -18.39
C ARG A 138 10.42 0.07 -17.33
N PHE A 139 10.33 1.31 -16.87
CA PHE A 139 11.24 1.88 -15.86
C PHE A 139 10.72 1.65 -14.44
N PHE A 140 9.48 1.22 -14.29
CA PHE A 140 8.96 0.84 -12.97
C PHE A 140 9.58 -0.48 -12.55
N ALA A 141 10.55 -0.42 -11.67
CA ALA A 141 11.14 -1.59 -11.05
C ALA A 141 10.54 -1.75 -9.64
N PRO A 142 9.73 -2.79 -9.40
CA PRO A 142 9.29 -3.08 -8.06
C PRO A 142 10.50 -3.21 -7.13
N ASN A 143 10.48 -2.48 -6.02
CA ASN A 143 11.54 -2.51 -5.02
C ASN A 143 11.01 -3.18 -3.75
N PRO A 144 11.02 -4.54 -3.67
CA PRO A 144 10.46 -5.27 -2.54
C PRO A 144 11.27 -5.01 -1.25
N SER A 145 10.63 -5.27 -0.11
CA SER A 145 11.35 -5.38 1.16
C SER A 145 12.25 -6.61 1.14
N GLU A 146 13.39 -6.52 1.83
CA GLU A 146 14.22 -7.73 2.06
C GLU A 146 13.41 -8.76 2.85
N PRO A 147 13.53 -10.06 2.51
CA PRO A 147 12.91 -11.13 3.29
C PRO A 147 13.41 -11.14 4.73
N ASP A 148 12.50 -11.30 5.71
CA ASP A 148 12.86 -11.46 7.13
C ASP A 148 12.95 -12.92 7.55
N HIS A 149 12.86 -13.84 6.58
CA HIS A 149 12.94 -15.29 6.75
C HIS A 149 11.84 -15.89 7.65
N THR A 150 10.80 -15.13 7.97
CA THR A 150 9.60 -15.74 8.58
C THR A 150 8.79 -16.50 7.53
N THR A 151 8.05 -17.53 7.96
CA THR A 151 7.18 -18.29 7.06
C THR A 151 6.22 -17.38 6.30
N ALA A 152 5.59 -16.44 6.99
CA ALA A 152 4.60 -15.55 6.41
C ALA A 152 5.20 -14.64 5.32
N ASP A 153 6.40 -14.11 5.55
CA ASP A 153 7.09 -13.26 4.61
C ASP A 153 7.60 -14.06 3.39
N SER A 154 8.17 -15.23 3.64
CA SER A 154 8.62 -16.13 2.57
C SER A 154 7.46 -16.55 1.65
N ILE A 155 6.29 -16.86 2.21
CA ILE A 155 5.07 -17.15 1.45
C ILE A 155 4.62 -15.93 0.63
N ALA A 156 4.69 -14.72 1.19
CA ALA A 156 4.33 -13.51 0.46
C ALA A 156 5.24 -13.25 -0.75
N HIS A 157 6.55 -13.41 -0.58
CA HIS A 157 7.52 -13.30 -1.68
C HIS A 157 7.31 -14.39 -2.73
N ALA A 158 7.12 -15.65 -2.30
CA ALA A 158 6.83 -16.76 -3.19
C ALA A 158 5.54 -16.53 -3.99
N ALA A 159 4.48 -16.03 -3.35
CA ALA A 159 3.22 -15.71 -4.02
C ALA A 159 3.39 -14.67 -5.13
N CYS A 160 4.19 -13.63 -4.89
CA CYS A 160 4.50 -12.61 -5.90
C CYS A 160 5.29 -13.20 -7.09
N ALA A 161 6.26 -14.08 -6.81
CA ALA A 161 7.02 -14.77 -7.84
C ALA A 161 6.12 -15.71 -8.66
N ILE A 162 5.34 -16.54 -8.00
CA ILE A 162 4.39 -17.46 -8.63
C ILE A 162 3.41 -16.69 -9.51
N ALA A 163 2.79 -15.60 -8.98
CA ALA A 163 1.83 -14.80 -9.72
C ALA A 163 2.41 -14.28 -11.04
N ARG A 164 3.66 -13.82 -11.03
CA ARG A 164 4.38 -13.36 -12.22
C ARG A 164 4.64 -14.50 -13.20
N GLU A 165 5.13 -15.66 -12.72
CA GLU A 165 5.50 -16.81 -13.57
C GLU A 165 4.29 -17.44 -14.23
N VAL A 166 3.17 -17.58 -13.52
CA VAL A 166 1.95 -18.19 -14.09
C VAL A 166 1.08 -17.17 -14.84
N GLY A 167 1.48 -15.89 -14.87
CA GLY A 167 0.69 -14.82 -15.50
C GLY A 167 -0.65 -14.59 -14.80
N ALA A 168 -0.65 -14.67 -13.46
CA ALA A 168 -1.88 -14.50 -12.69
C ALA A 168 -2.48 -13.09 -12.87
N LYS A 169 -3.79 -13.02 -13.00
CA LYS A 169 -4.53 -11.77 -13.19
C LYS A 169 -4.50 -10.87 -11.96
N LEU A 170 -4.54 -11.51 -10.78
CA LEU A 170 -4.48 -10.85 -9.49
C LEU A 170 -4.02 -11.82 -8.38
N ILE A 171 -3.68 -11.25 -7.23
CA ILE A 171 -3.42 -12.00 -6.00
C ILE A 171 -4.56 -11.73 -5.03
N VAL A 172 -5.20 -12.79 -4.55
CA VAL A 172 -6.18 -12.74 -3.47
C VAL A 172 -5.47 -12.96 -2.15
N THR A 173 -5.76 -12.15 -1.15
CA THR A 173 -5.31 -12.38 0.22
C THR A 173 -6.49 -12.51 1.17
N LEU A 174 -6.53 -13.58 1.95
CA LEU A 174 -7.48 -13.73 3.05
C LEU A 174 -6.77 -13.33 4.35
N THR A 175 -7.28 -12.33 5.06
CA THR A 175 -6.57 -11.76 6.22
C THR A 175 -7.52 -11.26 7.30
N GLU A 176 -7.23 -11.57 8.56
CA GLU A 176 -7.96 -11.07 9.73
C GLU A 176 -7.41 -9.71 10.20
N THR A 177 -6.08 -9.60 10.28
CA THR A 177 -5.39 -8.44 10.85
C THR A 177 -4.75 -7.52 9.81
N GLY A 178 -4.81 -7.92 8.53
CA GLY A 178 -4.11 -7.23 7.44
C GLY A 178 -2.67 -7.68 7.22
N LEU A 179 -2.12 -8.59 8.05
CA LEU A 179 -0.71 -8.99 7.96
C LEU A 179 -0.38 -9.61 6.60
N THR A 180 -1.13 -10.61 6.16
CA THR A 180 -0.92 -11.29 4.87
C THR A 180 -0.86 -10.29 3.72
N THR A 181 -1.87 -9.43 3.64
CA THR A 181 -1.97 -8.41 2.59
C THR A 181 -0.80 -7.43 2.64
N ARG A 182 -0.43 -6.97 3.84
CA ARG A 182 0.71 -6.09 4.05
C ARG A 182 2.00 -6.70 3.52
N LEU A 183 2.27 -7.96 3.85
CA LEU A 183 3.48 -8.66 3.40
C LEU A 183 3.49 -8.80 1.87
N VAL A 184 2.39 -9.21 1.24
CA VAL A 184 2.28 -9.31 -0.22
C VAL A 184 2.45 -7.94 -0.89
N SER A 185 1.84 -6.88 -0.35
CA SER A 185 2.03 -5.52 -0.86
C SER A 185 3.49 -5.07 -0.77
N LYS A 186 4.18 -5.38 0.35
CA LYS A 186 5.59 -5.01 0.55
C LYS A 186 6.57 -5.88 -0.25
N ALA A 187 6.17 -7.08 -0.64
CA ALA A 187 6.88 -7.89 -1.62
C ALA A 187 6.71 -7.35 -3.06
N ARG A 188 5.91 -6.28 -3.26
CA ARG A 188 5.74 -5.53 -4.51
C ARG A 188 5.34 -6.42 -5.68
N ALA A 189 4.20 -7.09 -5.54
CA ALA A 189 3.60 -7.87 -6.60
C ALA A 189 3.33 -7.03 -7.86
N THR A 190 3.59 -7.57 -9.04
CA THR A 190 3.20 -6.92 -10.30
C THR A 190 1.71 -7.05 -10.61
N ALA A 191 1.08 -8.09 -10.07
CA ALA A 191 -0.36 -8.29 -10.16
C ALA A 191 -1.10 -7.51 -9.05
N PRO A 192 -2.29 -6.93 -9.31
CA PRO A 192 -3.09 -6.25 -8.30
C PRO A 192 -3.46 -7.21 -7.18
N ILE A 193 -3.58 -6.66 -5.95
CA ILE A 193 -3.90 -7.42 -4.74
C ILE A 193 -5.35 -7.13 -4.34
N LEU A 194 -6.18 -8.19 -4.29
CA LEU A 194 -7.53 -8.13 -3.77
C LEU A 194 -7.54 -8.71 -2.35
N ALA A 195 -7.78 -7.86 -1.36
CA ALA A 195 -7.70 -8.25 0.04
C ALA A 195 -9.08 -8.45 0.66
N PHE A 196 -9.34 -9.64 1.19
CA PHE A 196 -10.58 -9.96 1.89
C PHE A 196 -10.38 -10.02 3.39
N SER A 197 -11.24 -9.35 4.13
CA SER A 197 -11.30 -9.41 5.60
C SER A 197 -12.75 -9.28 6.08
N SER A 198 -13.04 -9.90 7.22
CA SER A 198 -14.30 -9.72 7.94
C SER A 198 -14.30 -8.47 8.84
N ASP A 199 -13.15 -7.89 9.11
CA ASP A 199 -12.98 -6.70 9.96
C ASP A 199 -12.89 -5.42 9.11
N GLU A 200 -13.89 -4.56 9.23
CA GLU A 200 -13.97 -3.29 8.51
C GLU A 200 -12.80 -2.34 8.82
N ARG A 201 -12.28 -2.36 10.06
CA ARG A 201 -11.12 -1.54 10.44
C ARG A 201 -9.87 -1.99 9.70
N THR A 202 -9.70 -3.29 9.55
CA THR A 202 -8.63 -3.88 8.74
C THR A 202 -8.76 -3.45 7.29
N LEU A 203 -9.95 -3.54 6.69
CA LEU A 203 -10.19 -3.11 5.29
C LEU A 203 -9.82 -1.64 5.08
N ARG A 204 -10.26 -0.75 5.97
CA ARG A 204 -9.93 0.68 5.87
C ARG A 204 -8.42 0.94 5.93
N ARG A 205 -7.67 0.22 6.77
CA ARG A 205 -6.20 0.34 6.84
C ARG A 205 -5.52 -0.17 5.59
N LEU A 206 -6.01 -1.26 5.03
CA LEU A 206 -5.42 -1.89 3.85
C LEU A 206 -5.50 -1.00 2.61
N ALA A 207 -6.43 -0.07 2.54
CA ALA A 207 -6.53 0.91 1.45
C ALA A 207 -5.31 1.84 1.30
N LEU A 208 -4.45 1.94 2.33
CA LEU A 208 -3.20 2.72 2.29
C LEU A 208 -2.02 1.95 1.72
N TYR A 209 -2.14 0.64 1.51
CA TYR A 209 -1.04 -0.17 1.00
C TYR A 209 -1.03 -0.20 -0.52
N TRP A 210 0.16 -0.10 -1.10
CA TRP A 210 0.34 -0.14 -2.54
C TRP A 210 -0.25 -1.39 -3.18
N GLY A 211 -0.97 -1.19 -4.29
CA GLY A 211 -1.54 -2.27 -5.09
C GLY A 211 -2.74 -3.00 -4.48
N VAL A 212 -3.22 -2.57 -3.28
CA VAL A 212 -4.28 -3.26 -2.53
C VAL A 212 -5.66 -2.64 -2.80
N THR A 213 -6.60 -3.50 -3.18
CA THR A 213 -8.03 -3.19 -3.20
C THR A 213 -8.74 -4.02 -2.13
N PRO A 214 -9.17 -3.41 -1.01
CA PRO A 214 -9.86 -4.14 0.05
C PRO A 214 -11.31 -4.45 -0.32
N ARG A 215 -11.79 -5.61 0.12
CA ARG A 215 -13.17 -6.09 -0.04
C ARG A 215 -13.65 -6.77 1.23
N ALA A 216 -14.91 -6.56 1.57
CA ALA A 216 -15.53 -7.32 2.65
C ALA A 216 -15.62 -8.81 2.27
N LEU A 217 -15.26 -9.68 3.23
CA LEU A 217 -15.43 -11.11 3.08
C LEU A 217 -16.92 -11.42 3.18
N VAL A 218 -17.47 -12.04 2.14
CA VAL A 218 -18.86 -12.48 2.11
C VAL A 218 -18.92 -13.93 2.58
N GLY A 219 -19.68 -14.19 3.65
CA GLY A 219 -19.83 -15.52 4.24
C GLY A 219 -18.77 -15.84 5.32
N LYS A 220 -19.21 -16.50 6.38
CA LYS A 220 -18.35 -17.05 7.41
C LYS A 220 -18.30 -18.56 7.24
N THR A 221 -17.57 -19.03 6.24
CA THR A 221 -17.30 -20.46 6.16
C THR A 221 -15.97 -20.77 6.84
N SER A 222 -15.96 -21.84 7.65
CA SER A 222 -14.75 -22.35 8.29
C SER A 222 -13.97 -23.30 7.37
N ASN A 223 -14.56 -23.68 6.24
CA ASN A 223 -13.97 -24.59 5.28
C ASN A 223 -13.23 -23.79 4.18
N LEU A 224 -11.97 -24.10 3.99
CA LEU A 224 -11.11 -23.46 3.00
C LEU A 224 -11.63 -23.65 1.55
N GLU A 225 -12.09 -24.85 1.21
CA GLU A 225 -12.59 -25.13 -0.16
C GLU A 225 -13.84 -24.31 -0.49
N ASP A 226 -14.71 -24.08 0.49
CA ASP A 226 -15.85 -23.20 0.32
C ASP A 226 -15.41 -21.75 0.14
N GLN A 227 -14.39 -21.28 0.89
CA GLN A 227 -13.83 -19.93 0.71
C GLN A 227 -13.21 -19.76 -0.67
N VAL A 228 -12.49 -20.76 -1.17
CA VAL A 228 -11.92 -20.75 -2.53
C VAL A 228 -13.02 -20.66 -3.57
N ARG A 229 -14.05 -21.53 -3.47
CA ARG A 229 -15.20 -21.54 -4.37
C ARG A 229 -15.94 -20.20 -4.37
N ASP A 230 -16.27 -19.68 -3.20
CA ASP A 230 -17.01 -18.44 -3.04
C ASP A 230 -16.20 -17.25 -3.58
N THR A 231 -14.88 -17.26 -3.34
CA THR A 231 -13.97 -16.25 -3.90
C THR A 231 -13.92 -16.35 -5.42
N SER A 232 -13.76 -17.55 -5.99
CA SER A 232 -13.75 -17.79 -7.43
C SER A 232 -15.02 -17.27 -8.09
N GLN A 233 -16.18 -17.59 -7.50
CA GLN A 233 -17.47 -17.12 -7.99
C GLN A 233 -17.57 -15.59 -7.96
N LEU A 234 -17.17 -14.97 -6.85
CA LEU A 234 -17.15 -13.51 -6.72
C LEU A 234 -16.24 -12.84 -7.75
N LEU A 235 -15.07 -13.42 -8.03
CA LEU A 235 -14.15 -12.90 -9.05
C LEU A 235 -14.76 -12.95 -10.45
N MET A 236 -15.46 -14.03 -10.78
CA MET A 236 -16.18 -14.19 -12.06
C MET A 236 -17.33 -13.20 -12.17
N ASP A 237 -18.21 -13.15 -11.17
CA ASP A 237 -19.42 -12.29 -11.17
C ASP A 237 -19.08 -10.80 -11.31
N ASN A 238 -17.93 -10.39 -10.78
CA ASN A 238 -17.43 -9.01 -10.90
C ASN A 238 -16.53 -8.78 -12.14
N GLY A 239 -16.32 -9.79 -12.99
CA GLY A 239 -15.48 -9.69 -14.18
C GLY A 239 -13.99 -9.40 -13.89
N LEU A 240 -13.54 -9.71 -12.69
CA LEU A 240 -12.15 -9.47 -12.25
C LEU A 240 -11.19 -10.53 -12.79
N VAL A 241 -11.67 -11.75 -12.95
CA VAL A 241 -10.95 -12.87 -13.55
C VAL A 241 -11.93 -13.61 -14.47
N LYS A 242 -11.50 -13.97 -15.67
CA LYS A 242 -12.34 -14.63 -16.68
C LYS A 242 -12.06 -16.13 -16.70
N SER A 243 -12.96 -16.90 -17.33
CA SER A 243 -12.73 -18.32 -17.63
C SER A 243 -11.35 -18.54 -18.29
N GLY A 244 -10.61 -19.53 -17.85
CA GLY A 244 -9.25 -19.85 -18.28
C GLY A 244 -8.15 -18.97 -17.69
N GLU A 245 -8.46 -17.81 -17.06
CA GLU A 245 -7.47 -16.99 -16.40
C GLU A 245 -7.11 -17.54 -15.00
N ARG A 246 -5.91 -17.20 -14.51
CA ARG A 246 -5.39 -17.66 -13.21
C ARG A 246 -5.34 -16.52 -12.20
N TYR A 247 -5.51 -16.90 -10.94
CA TYR A 247 -5.21 -16.03 -9.81
C TYR A 247 -4.44 -16.81 -8.73
N VAL A 248 -3.73 -16.08 -7.88
CA VAL A 248 -3.00 -16.66 -6.74
C VAL A 248 -3.73 -16.29 -5.47
N MET A 249 -3.95 -17.26 -4.58
CA MET A 249 -4.54 -17.04 -3.27
C MET A 249 -3.49 -17.24 -2.18
N VAL A 250 -3.43 -16.30 -1.21
CA VAL A 250 -2.52 -16.33 -0.06
C VAL A 250 -3.34 -16.27 1.22
N TYR A 251 -3.13 -17.22 2.12
CA TYR A 251 -3.95 -17.36 3.32
C TYR A 251 -3.20 -18.09 4.45
N GLY A 252 -3.81 -18.12 5.63
CA GLY A 252 -3.43 -19.03 6.71
C GLY A 252 -4.27 -20.29 6.65
N ALA A 253 -3.64 -21.47 6.60
CA ALA A 253 -4.33 -22.76 6.50
C ALA A 253 -5.26 -23.06 7.70
N ARG A 254 -5.08 -22.34 8.82
CA ARG A 254 -6.00 -22.39 9.96
C ARG A 254 -6.85 -21.13 9.98
N VAL A 255 -8.10 -21.26 9.57
CA VAL A 255 -9.08 -20.16 9.57
C VAL A 255 -9.24 -19.61 10.99
N GLY A 256 -9.19 -18.28 11.13
CA GLY A 256 -9.36 -17.59 12.42
C GLY A 256 -8.11 -17.51 13.31
N VAL A 257 -6.97 -18.10 12.90
CA VAL A 257 -5.71 -17.95 13.63
C VAL A 257 -4.95 -16.73 13.13
N ARG A 258 -4.71 -15.76 14.01
CA ARG A 258 -3.97 -14.54 13.69
C ARG A 258 -2.51 -14.84 13.36
N GLY A 259 -2.00 -14.23 12.28
CA GLY A 259 -0.58 -14.32 11.91
C GLY A 259 -0.15 -15.66 11.27
N ALA A 260 -1.08 -16.52 10.91
CA ALA A 260 -0.82 -17.87 10.41
C ALA A 260 -0.69 -17.95 8.88
N THR A 261 -0.22 -16.90 8.18
CA THR A 261 0.04 -16.96 6.74
C THR A 261 1.09 -18.02 6.44
N ASN A 262 0.67 -19.15 5.82
CA ASN A 262 1.56 -20.29 5.56
C ASN A 262 1.20 -21.07 4.31
N ALA A 263 0.28 -20.56 3.48
CA ALA A 263 -0.16 -21.24 2.28
C ALA A 263 -0.31 -20.27 1.09
N VAL A 264 0.06 -20.76 -0.08
CA VAL A 264 -0.18 -20.16 -1.39
C VAL A 264 -0.83 -21.20 -2.28
N ARG A 265 -1.82 -20.79 -3.06
CA ARG A 265 -2.55 -21.65 -3.99
C ARG A 265 -2.74 -20.93 -5.32
N VAL A 266 -2.57 -21.63 -6.42
CA VAL A 266 -2.87 -21.14 -7.77
C VAL A 266 -4.20 -21.74 -8.19
N GLU A 267 -5.13 -20.88 -8.58
CA GLU A 267 -6.43 -21.29 -9.11
C GLU A 267 -6.56 -20.83 -10.57
N GLN A 268 -7.18 -21.67 -11.37
CA GLN A 268 -7.59 -21.35 -12.73
C GLN A 268 -9.11 -21.45 -12.78
N LEU A 269 -9.77 -20.39 -13.24
CA LEU A 269 -11.22 -20.40 -13.37
C LEU A 269 -11.65 -21.29 -14.53
N PRO A 270 -12.75 -22.06 -14.34
CA PRO A 270 -13.27 -22.96 -15.35
C PRO A 270 -13.75 -22.26 -16.61
#